data_f500d2618ff8105c4ccd8fbad099fd74
#
_entry.id   f500d2618ff8105c4ccd8fbad099fd74
#
_cell.length_a   1.000
_cell.length_b   1.000
_cell.length_c   1.000
_cell.angle_alpha   90.00
_cell.angle_beta   90.00
_cell.angle_gamma   90.00
#
_symmetry.space_group_name_H-M   'P 1'
#
loop_
_entity.id
_entity.type
_entity.pdbx_description
1 polymer ?
#
loop_
_entity_poly.entity_id
_entity_poly.type
_entity_poly.pdbx_seq_one_letter_code
_entity_poly.pdbx_strand_id
1 'polypeptide(L)'
;EKYMNLIKQSGNTTYERIAEFPFWEEYDELIKSDIADIKNCGPAEAGMITAGKFLAHFTDYPYIHLDIAGVAMYSTKKDYAGKGASGYGVRLIVDFIKSLAENKDIQ
;
A
#
# COMPACT_ATOMS: atom_id res chain seq x y z
N GLU A 1 0.11 1.85 13.69
CA GLU A 1 1.30 1.02 13.97
C GLU A 1 0.96 -0.47 14.02
N LYS A 2 -0.05 -0.89 14.83
CA LYS A 2 -0.43 -2.32 14.96
C LYS A 2 -0.78 -2.97 13.62
N TYR A 3 -1.58 -2.32 12.80
CA TYR A 3 -1.95 -2.86 11.47
C TYR A 3 -0.76 -2.94 10.54
N MET A 4 0.14 -1.96 10.59
CA MET A 4 1.35 -1.96 9.77
C MET A 4 2.27 -3.11 10.14
N ASN A 5 2.45 -3.36 11.43
CA ASN A 5 3.26 -4.49 11.89
C ASN A 5 2.65 -5.83 11.46
N LEU A 6 1.33 -5.95 11.56
CA LEU A 6 0.63 -7.18 11.18
C LEU A 6 0.75 -7.46 9.68
N ILE A 7 0.57 -6.43 8.82
CA ILE A 7 0.69 -6.64 7.37
C ILE A 7 2.13 -6.94 6.96
N LYS A 8 3.13 -6.38 7.64
CA LYS A 8 4.53 -6.73 7.42
C LYS A 8 4.80 -8.20 7.75
N GLN A 9 4.25 -8.71 8.86
CA GLN A 9 4.34 -10.11 9.21
C GLN A 9 3.72 -11.01 8.13
N SER A 10 2.54 -10.64 7.66
CA SER A 10 1.86 -11.36 6.57
C SER A 10 2.71 -11.36 5.29
N GLY A 11 3.36 -10.25 4.99
CA GLY A 11 4.28 -10.16 3.87
C GLY A 11 5.45 -11.13 3.97
N ASN A 12 6.02 -11.26 5.16
CA ASN A 12 7.10 -12.21 5.42
C ASN A 12 6.62 -13.66 5.33
N THR A 13 5.45 -13.97 5.90
CA THR A 13 4.88 -15.31 5.91
C THR A 13 4.55 -15.79 4.49
N THR A 14 4.01 -14.92 3.64
CA THR A 14 3.57 -15.26 2.28
C THR A 14 4.66 -15.07 1.23
N TYR A 15 5.80 -14.53 1.62
CA TYR A 15 6.89 -14.10 0.73
C TYR A 15 6.43 -13.04 -0.29
N GLU A 16 5.44 -12.27 0.06
CA GLU A 16 5.05 -11.04 -0.62
C GLU A 16 5.46 -9.86 0.24
N ARG A 17 6.78 -9.74 0.43
CA ARG A 17 7.38 -8.81 1.38
C ARG A 17 7.11 -7.36 1.00
N ILE A 18 6.96 -6.52 2.02
CA ILE A 18 6.71 -5.09 1.86
C ILE A 18 7.75 -4.28 2.64
N ALA A 19 8.00 -3.08 2.18
CA ALA A 19 8.82 -2.08 2.85
C ALA A 19 7.96 -0.86 3.13
N GLU A 20 8.11 -0.29 4.32
CA GLU A 20 7.37 0.89 4.71
C GLU A 20 8.13 2.15 4.33
N PHE A 21 7.43 3.08 3.68
CA PHE A 21 7.93 4.41 3.38
C PHE A 21 7.30 5.42 4.33
N PRO A 22 7.97 6.55 4.59
CA PRO A 22 7.43 7.58 5.47
C PRO A 22 6.14 8.18 4.89
N PHE A 23 5.21 8.54 5.78
CA PHE A 23 3.92 9.11 5.43
C PHE A 23 3.71 10.43 6.18
N TRP A 24 4.74 11.28 6.17
CA TRP A 24 4.80 12.51 6.95
C TRP A 24 3.81 13.56 6.45
N GLU A 25 3.38 14.44 7.34
CA GLU A 25 2.44 15.52 7.03
C GLU A 25 2.97 16.48 5.96
N GLU A 26 4.27 16.64 5.86
CA GLU A 26 4.91 17.49 4.86
C GLU A 26 4.53 17.08 3.43
N TYR A 27 4.23 15.83 3.19
CA TYR A 27 3.80 15.36 1.87
C TYR A 27 2.39 15.83 1.49
N ASP A 28 1.57 16.24 2.45
CA ASP A 28 0.22 16.77 2.19
C ASP A 28 0.27 18.07 1.40
N GLU A 29 1.35 18.86 1.57
CA GLU A 29 1.55 20.08 0.82
C GLU A 29 1.62 19.86 -0.70
N LEU A 30 2.09 18.68 -1.13
CA LEU A 30 2.29 18.35 -2.53
C LEU A 30 0.95 18.10 -3.29
N ILE A 31 -0.14 17.95 -2.57
CA ILE A 31 -1.47 17.71 -3.16
C ILE A 31 -2.45 18.86 -2.87
N LYS A 32 -2.00 19.94 -2.26
CA LYS A 32 -2.83 21.14 -2.04
C LYS A 32 -3.18 21.82 -3.36
N SER A 33 -4.41 22.32 -3.44
CA SER A 33 -4.91 23.06 -4.59
C SER A 33 -5.52 24.37 -4.14
N ASP A 34 -5.38 25.42 -4.94
CA ASP A 34 -6.01 26.70 -4.73
C ASP A 34 -7.43 26.76 -5.32
N ILE A 35 -7.77 25.79 -6.15
CA ILE A 35 -9.03 25.76 -6.92
C ILE A 35 -9.93 24.61 -6.46
N ALA A 36 -9.36 23.42 -6.30
CA ALA A 36 -10.07 22.21 -5.87
C ALA A 36 -9.78 21.92 -4.39
N ASP A 37 -10.50 20.95 -3.82
CA ASP A 37 -10.24 20.50 -2.45
C ASP A 37 -8.82 19.97 -2.30
N ILE A 38 -8.38 19.15 -3.28
CA ILE A 38 -7.00 18.66 -3.40
C ILE A 38 -6.64 18.43 -4.87
N LYS A 39 -5.36 18.32 -5.16
CA LYS A 39 -4.87 17.86 -6.46
C LYS A 39 -4.97 16.34 -6.54
N ASN A 40 -5.41 15.82 -7.68
CA ASN A 40 -5.45 14.38 -7.94
C ASN A 40 -4.10 13.81 -8.39
N CYS A 41 -3.09 14.66 -8.60
CA CYS A 41 -1.76 14.26 -9.01
C CYS A 41 -0.73 15.21 -8.40
N GLY A 42 0.21 14.66 -7.67
CA GLY A 42 1.34 15.41 -7.13
C GLY A 42 2.48 15.53 -8.15
N PRO A 43 3.61 16.13 -7.75
CA PRO A 43 4.83 16.15 -8.58
C PRO A 43 5.38 14.72 -8.76
N ALA A 44 6.34 14.57 -9.68
CA ALA A 44 6.96 13.28 -9.96
C ALA A 44 7.68 12.70 -8.74
N GLU A 45 8.24 13.57 -7.90
CA GLU A 45 8.94 13.18 -6.69
C GLU A 45 7.95 12.64 -5.66
N ALA A 46 8.33 11.55 -5.00
CA ALA A 46 7.53 10.89 -3.96
C ALA A 46 6.13 10.47 -4.45
N GLY A 47 5.97 10.12 -5.73
CA GLY A 47 4.68 9.80 -6.35
C GLY A 47 3.89 8.72 -5.62
N MET A 48 4.55 7.67 -5.11
CA MET A 48 3.90 6.62 -4.34
C MET A 48 3.32 7.14 -3.02
N ILE A 49 3.99 8.11 -2.39
CA ILE A 49 3.55 8.70 -1.12
C ILE A 49 2.40 9.67 -1.37
N THR A 50 2.51 10.51 -2.39
CA THR A 50 1.45 11.47 -2.72
C THR A 50 0.18 10.78 -3.19
N ALA A 51 0.28 9.65 -3.90
CA ALA A 51 -0.87 8.83 -4.26
C ALA A 51 -1.57 8.30 -3.01
N GLY A 52 -0.81 7.81 -2.03
CA GLY A 52 -1.36 7.39 -0.75
C GLY A 52 -2.03 8.53 0.01
N LYS A 53 -1.41 9.70 0.04
CA LYS A 53 -1.98 10.90 0.68
C LYS A 53 -3.27 11.35 0.01
N PHE A 54 -3.32 11.32 -1.31
CA PHE A 54 -4.54 11.65 -2.06
C PHE A 54 -5.70 10.74 -1.64
N LEU A 55 -5.49 9.44 -1.62
CA LEU A 55 -6.54 8.47 -1.25
C LEU A 55 -6.91 8.57 0.24
N ALA A 56 -5.94 8.80 1.11
CA ALA A 56 -6.17 8.94 2.54
C ALA A 56 -7.09 10.13 2.88
N HIS A 57 -7.11 11.16 2.03
CA HIS A 57 -7.97 12.34 2.19
C HIS A 57 -9.46 11.97 2.28
N PHE A 58 -9.88 10.88 1.66
CA PHE A 58 -11.28 10.49 1.53
C PHE A 58 -11.76 9.52 2.62
N THR A 59 -10.92 9.22 3.62
CA THR A 59 -11.31 8.30 4.68
C THR A 59 -10.79 8.75 6.03
N ASP A 60 -11.59 8.54 7.07
CA ASP A 60 -11.22 8.75 8.47
C ASP A 60 -10.91 7.43 9.19
N TYR A 61 -11.05 6.31 8.50
CA TYR A 61 -10.73 4.99 9.05
C TYR A 61 -9.23 4.72 9.04
N PRO A 62 -8.75 3.77 9.86
CA PRO A 62 -7.38 3.29 9.73
C PRO A 62 -7.09 2.91 8.28
N TYR A 63 -5.96 3.39 7.77
CA TYR A 63 -5.68 3.33 6.34
C TYR A 63 -4.25 2.85 6.09
N ILE A 64 -4.11 1.95 5.15
CA ILE A 64 -2.80 1.50 4.64
C ILE A 64 -2.85 1.60 3.11
N HIS A 65 -1.84 2.24 2.54
CA HIS A 65 -1.65 2.30 1.10
C HIS A 65 -0.56 1.32 0.68
N LEU A 66 -0.87 0.49 -0.30
CA LEU A 66 0.09 -0.44 -0.91
C LEU A 66 0.36 0.00 -2.34
N ASP A 67 1.58 0.43 -2.63
CA ASP A 67 2.01 0.70 -4.00
C ASP A 67 2.58 -0.59 -4.59
N ILE A 68 1.93 -1.12 -5.62
CA ILE A 68 2.30 -2.36 -6.27
C ILE A 68 2.76 -2.18 -7.72
N ALA A 69 2.96 -0.94 -8.16
CA ALA A 69 3.30 -0.64 -9.55
C ALA A 69 4.53 -1.42 -10.03
N GLY A 70 5.53 -1.58 -9.17
CA GLY A 70 6.76 -2.26 -9.52
C GLY A 70 6.69 -3.79 -9.54
N VAL A 71 5.63 -4.38 -9.00
CA VAL A 71 5.51 -5.84 -8.82
C VAL A 71 4.24 -6.45 -9.42
N ALA A 72 3.36 -5.62 -9.96
CA ALA A 72 2.05 -6.06 -10.45
C ALA A 72 2.12 -6.86 -11.76
N MET A 73 3.13 -6.62 -12.58
CA MET A 73 3.26 -7.23 -13.90
C MET A 73 4.67 -7.75 -14.14
N TYR A 74 4.78 -8.89 -14.80
CA TYR A 74 6.05 -9.41 -15.28
C TYR A 74 6.10 -9.37 -16.80
N SER A 75 7.17 -8.80 -17.36
CA SER A 75 7.42 -8.80 -18.80
C SER A 75 7.97 -10.15 -19.30
N THR A 76 8.57 -10.92 -18.38
CA THR A 76 9.13 -12.26 -18.66
C THR A 76 8.66 -13.25 -17.59
N LYS A 77 8.68 -14.54 -17.93
CA LYS A 77 8.36 -15.61 -16.98
C LYS A 77 9.34 -15.58 -15.80
N LYS A 78 8.82 -15.65 -14.59
CA LYS A 78 9.58 -15.74 -13.33
C LYS A 78 9.21 -17.04 -12.63
N ASP A 79 10.17 -17.90 -12.37
CA ASP A 79 10.01 -19.14 -11.59
C ASP A 79 8.59 -19.74 -11.60
N TYR A 80 7.86 -19.57 -10.47
CA TYR A 80 6.48 -20.02 -10.29
C TYR A 80 5.45 -19.04 -10.85
N ALA A 81 5.86 -17.82 -11.23
CA ALA A 81 4.97 -16.79 -11.76
C ALA A 81 5.07 -16.73 -13.28
N GLY A 82 3.95 -16.73 -13.96
CA GLY A 82 3.90 -16.59 -15.41
C GLY A 82 4.20 -15.15 -15.87
N LYS A 83 4.29 -14.98 -17.19
CA LYS A 83 4.35 -13.66 -17.81
C LYS A 83 2.99 -12.95 -17.64
N GLY A 84 2.98 -11.64 -17.43
CA GLY A 84 1.78 -10.85 -17.28
C GLY A 84 1.51 -10.48 -15.83
N ALA A 85 0.26 -10.45 -15.43
CA ALA A 85 -0.14 -10.10 -14.07
C ALA A 85 0.48 -11.07 -13.06
N SER A 86 1.12 -10.51 -12.03
CA SER A 86 1.84 -11.30 -11.02
C SER A 86 0.92 -11.92 -9.96
N GLY A 87 -0.27 -11.33 -9.75
CA GLY A 87 -1.12 -11.66 -8.61
C GLY A 87 -0.56 -11.20 -7.27
N TYR A 88 0.44 -10.33 -7.27
CA TYR A 88 1.00 -9.78 -6.04
C TYR A 88 -0.09 -9.14 -5.19
N GLY A 89 -0.07 -9.43 -3.91
CA GLY A 89 -1.03 -8.91 -2.95
C GLY A 89 -2.13 -9.90 -2.59
N VAL A 90 -2.44 -10.87 -3.43
CA VAL A 90 -3.51 -11.85 -3.15
C VAL A 90 -3.19 -12.63 -1.87
N ARG A 91 -2.04 -13.27 -1.80
CA ARG A 91 -1.62 -14.04 -0.63
C ARG A 91 -1.43 -13.15 0.59
N LEU A 92 -0.78 -12.01 0.40
CA LEU A 92 -0.52 -11.02 1.45
C LEU A 92 -1.82 -10.58 2.12
N ILE A 93 -2.79 -10.15 1.33
CA ILE A 93 -4.06 -9.60 1.85
C ILE A 93 -4.90 -10.69 2.51
N VAL A 94 -4.97 -11.88 1.92
CA VAL A 94 -5.69 -13.00 2.52
C VAL A 94 -5.11 -13.37 3.88
N ASP A 95 -3.79 -13.49 3.98
CA ASP A 95 -3.13 -13.80 5.25
C ASP A 95 -3.33 -12.67 6.27
N PHE A 96 -3.22 -11.41 5.83
CA PHE A 96 -3.45 -10.24 6.68
C PHE A 96 -4.88 -10.22 7.24
N ILE A 97 -5.89 -10.46 6.40
CA ILE A 97 -7.29 -10.47 6.84
C ILE A 97 -7.55 -11.61 7.82
N LYS A 98 -7.01 -12.81 7.56
CA LYS A 98 -7.11 -13.93 8.50
C LYS A 98 -6.47 -13.60 9.84
N SER A 99 -5.29 -13.00 9.81
CA SER A 99 -4.58 -12.59 11.03
C SER A 99 -5.35 -11.52 11.80
N LEU A 100 -6.00 -10.58 11.12
CA LEU A 100 -6.88 -9.58 11.75
C LEU A 100 -8.07 -10.25 12.44
N ALA A 101 -8.70 -11.22 11.79
CA ALA A 101 -9.86 -11.91 12.35
C ALA A 101 -9.51 -12.71 13.61
N GLU A 102 -8.29 -13.23 13.68
CA GLU A 102 -7.80 -14.04 14.80
C GLU A 102 -7.17 -13.20 15.92
N ASN A 103 -6.77 -11.96 15.65
CA ASN A 103 -6.05 -11.11 16.59
C ASN A 103 -7.01 -10.27 17.43
N LYS A 104 -7.28 -10.74 18.65
CA LYS A 104 -8.21 -10.09 19.59
C LYS A 104 -7.72 -8.73 20.09
N ASP A 105 -6.42 -8.47 20.05
CA ASP A 105 -5.84 -7.21 20.53
C ASP A 105 -6.10 -6.05 19.58
N ILE A 106 -6.45 -6.34 18.32
CA ILE A 106 -6.70 -5.34 17.27
C ILE A 106 -8.20 -5.09 17.09
N GLN A 107 -9.02 -6.07 17.36
CA GLN A 107 -10.49 -5.98 17.20
C GLN A 107 -11.16 -5.04 18.21
#